data_f552819b028c78c4c484d74f631cb402
#
_entry.id   f552819b028c78c4c484d74f631cb402
#
_cell.length_a   1.000
_cell.length_b   1.000
_cell.length_c   1.000
_cell.angle_alpha   90.00
_cell.angle_beta   90.00
_cell.angle_gamma   90.00
#
_symmetry.space_group_name_H-M   'P 1'
#
loop_
_entity.id
_entity.type
_entity.pdbx_description
1 polymer ?
#
loop_
_entity_poly.entity_id
_entity_poly.type
_entity_poly.pdbx_seq_one_letter_code
_entity_poly.pdbx_strand_id
1 'polypeptide(L)'
;MLPVLSSTPNRRILILMVRMTVLASGSKGNSTVVSSSRTRILVDAGVSCRELFKRMQAAGEDPRTLDAILVTHEHQDHIQGLSVTARKLGIPVYFTEATHRAWMRWITPRKRMTYAEWLAQRKQQAEMTAAPLNPEMDDREAFEEEQESESVEIRAGEIKAEEEKPKADPAALPRVEYFSAGEAFSVGDITVSPFTIPHDAADPVGFVLETEGVRIGLATDLGYMPAHASMRLRGCNVLVLESNHDLEMLRDGPYPWSVKQRVMSRVGHLSNDAAAEFLENSYDGQAAYIVLAHLSESNNLPELARIAAERALGGSMNLLANKILLATQDAPMESITL
;
A
#
# COMPACT_ATOMS: atom_id res chain seq x y z
N MET A 1 -63.05 15.40 -27.43
CA MET A 1 -62.18 14.47 -26.67
C MET A 1 -60.81 14.48 -27.33
N LEU A 2 -59.83 15.15 -26.72
CA LEU A 2 -58.45 15.19 -27.15
C LEU A 2 -57.67 14.09 -26.40
N PRO A 3 -56.78 13.33 -27.04
CA PRO A 3 -56.03 12.27 -26.36
C PRO A 3 -54.96 12.90 -25.46
N VAL A 4 -54.89 12.40 -24.22
CA VAL A 4 -53.86 12.70 -23.23
C VAL A 4 -52.56 12.07 -23.69
N LEU A 5 -51.54 12.88 -24.02
CA LEU A 5 -50.16 12.44 -24.26
C LEU A 5 -49.59 11.92 -22.94
N SER A 6 -49.36 10.61 -22.85
CA SER A 6 -48.63 10.01 -21.74
C SER A 6 -47.15 10.41 -21.82
N SER A 7 -46.68 11.17 -20.81
CA SER A 7 -45.26 11.44 -20.65
C SER A 7 -44.53 10.15 -20.26
N THR A 8 -43.74 9.62 -21.15
CA THR A 8 -42.76 8.57 -20.85
C THR A 8 -41.73 9.12 -19.87
N PRO A 9 -41.41 8.39 -18.78
CA PRO A 9 -40.37 8.82 -17.86
C PRO A 9 -39.02 8.82 -18.59
N ASN A 10 -38.37 9.94 -18.52
CA ASN A 10 -37.01 10.14 -19.04
C ASN A 10 -36.06 9.17 -18.32
N ARG A 11 -35.77 8.00 -18.92
CA ARG A 11 -34.73 7.10 -18.44
C ARG A 11 -33.41 7.84 -18.57
N ARG A 12 -32.91 8.43 -17.48
CA ARG A 12 -31.51 8.82 -17.37
C ARG A 12 -30.70 7.55 -17.66
N ILE A 13 -30.03 7.50 -18.78
CA ILE A 13 -29.00 6.51 -19.06
C ILE A 13 -27.92 6.81 -18.01
N LEU A 14 -27.84 6.02 -16.96
CA LEU A 14 -26.67 5.98 -16.09
C LEU A 14 -25.53 5.46 -16.96
N ILE A 15 -24.64 6.35 -17.35
CA ILE A 15 -23.36 5.94 -17.92
C ILE A 15 -22.59 5.35 -16.76
N LEU A 16 -22.51 4.03 -16.71
CA LEU A 16 -21.66 3.29 -15.78
C LEU A 16 -20.23 3.63 -16.19
N MET A 17 -19.45 4.18 -15.29
CA MET A 17 -18.07 4.58 -15.53
C MET A 17 -17.21 4.15 -14.36
N VAL A 18 -16.46 3.08 -14.54
CA VAL A 18 -15.43 2.69 -13.60
C VAL A 18 -14.16 3.46 -13.93
N ARG A 19 -13.56 4.07 -12.92
CA ARG A 19 -12.35 4.85 -13.09
C ARG A 19 -11.28 4.40 -12.11
N MET A 20 -10.05 4.28 -12.58
CA MET A 20 -8.89 4.00 -11.77
C MET A 20 -7.79 5.03 -12.02
N THR A 21 -7.16 5.50 -10.95
CA THR A 21 -6.04 6.43 -11.00
C THR A 21 -4.99 6.05 -9.98
N VAL A 22 -3.78 5.71 -10.43
CA VAL A 22 -2.63 5.61 -9.54
C VAL A 22 -2.12 7.02 -9.25
N LEU A 23 -2.24 7.44 -7.99
CA LEU A 23 -1.88 8.78 -7.54
C LEU A 23 -0.39 8.90 -7.21
N ALA A 24 0.21 7.81 -6.76
CA ALA A 24 1.62 7.66 -6.44
C ALA A 24 2.00 6.19 -6.47
N SER A 25 3.21 5.87 -6.93
CA SER A 25 3.72 4.50 -6.94
C SER A 25 5.24 4.46 -6.84
N GLY A 26 5.75 3.85 -5.76
CA GLY A 26 7.18 3.69 -5.48
C GLY A 26 7.49 3.79 -3.99
N SER A 27 8.75 3.68 -3.62
CA SER A 27 9.24 3.58 -2.23
C SER A 27 9.01 4.80 -1.33
N LYS A 28 8.49 5.92 -1.88
CA LYS A 28 8.16 7.13 -1.12
C LYS A 28 6.66 7.31 -0.91
N GLY A 29 5.83 6.44 -1.46
CA GLY A 29 4.41 6.43 -1.22
C GLY A 29 3.60 5.81 -2.36
N ASN A 30 2.63 5.00 -1.97
CA ASN A 30 1.72 4.29 -2.86
C ASN A 30 0.28 4.69 -2.54
N SER A 31 -0.49 4.98 -3.56
CA SER A 31 -1.91 5.32 -3.42
C SER A 31 -2.63 5.17 -4.76
N THR A 32 -3.74 4.45 -4.77
CA THR A 32 -4.57 4.26 -5.96
C THR A 32 -6.03 4.52 -5.63
N VAL A 33 -6.73 5.32 -6.44
CA VAL A 33 -8.18 5.52 -6.34
C VAL A 33 -8.88 4.64 -7.37
N VAL A 34 -9.90 3.93 -6.91
CA VAL A 34 -10.84 3.19 -7.76
C VAL A 34 -12.25 3.69 -7.48
N SER A 35 -12.96 4.09 -8.53
CA SER A 35 -14.28 4.69 -8.44
C SER A 35 -15.26 3.95 -9.35
N SER A 36 -16.44 3.63 -8.80
CA SER A 36 -17.65 3.31 -9.57
C SER A 36 -18.50 4.57 -9.77
N SER A 37 -19.69 4.42 -10.32
CA SER A 37 -20.69 5.49 -10.39
C SER A 37 -21.18 5.96 -9.01
N ARG A 38 -20.96 5.18 -7.93
CA ARG A 38 -21.51 5.44 -6.57
C ARG A 38 -20.48 5.40 -5.44
N THR A 39 -19.41 4.65 -5.59
CA THR A 39 -18.43 4.38 -4.52
C THR A 39 -17.02 4.72 -4.96
N ARG A 40 -16.23 5.29 -4.05
CA ARG A 40 -14.82 5.60 -4.27
C ARG A 40 -13.98 5.02 -3.16
N ILE A 41 -13.01 4.19 -3.52
CA ILE A 41 -12.09 3.52 -2.61
C ILE A 41 -10.69 4.05 -2.87
N LEU A 42 -9.99 4.37 -1.79
CA LEU A 42 -8.56 4.59 -1.81
C LEU A 42 -7.86 3.29 -1.40
N VAL A 43 -6.98 2.75 -2.22
CA VAL A 43 -6.06 1.66 -1.87
C VAL A 43 -4.74 2.29 -1.49
N ASP A 44 -4.35 2.13 -0.25
CA ASP A 44 -3.21 2.73 0.43
C ASP A 44 -3.20 4.27 0.48
N ALA A 45 -2.65 4.81 1.55
CA ALA A 45 -2.46 6.23 1.78
C ALA A 45 -0.99 6.52 2.10
N GLY A 46 -0.11 6.12 1.18
CA GLY A 46 1.34 6.14 1.38
C GLY A 46 1.99 7.51 1.25
N VAL A 47 1.26 8.52 0.78
CA VAL A 47 1.72 9.91 0.76
C VAL A 47 0.96 10.73 1.81
N SER A 48 1.51 11.88 2.21
CA SER A 48 0.84 12.75 3.20
C SER A 48 -0.58 13.13 2.74
N CYS A 49 -1.50 13.31 3.68
CA CYS A 49 -2.89 13.71 3.38
C CYS A 49 -2.97 14.96 2.50
N ARG A 50 -2.07 15.93 2.69
CA ARG A 50 -2.00 17.14 1.86
C ARG A 50 -1.63 16.81 0.40
N GLU A 51 -0.61 15.98 0.22
CA GLU A 51 -0.16 15.58 -1.12
C GLU A 51 -1.18 14.68 -1.80
N LEU A 52 -1.79 13.75 -1.06
CA LEU A 52 -2.88 12.92 -1.55
C LEU A 52 -4.02 13.76 -2.13
N PHE A 53 -4.50 14.75 -1.36
CA PHE A 53 -5.59 15.62 -1.80
C PHE A 53 -5.22 16.46 -3.03
N LYS A 54 -3.99 16.96 -3.08
CA LYS A 54 -3.48 17.71 -4.24
C LYS A 54 -3.46 16.81 -5.49
N ARG A 55 -2.97 15.58 -5.38
CA ARG A 55 -2.90 14.62 -6.50
C ARG A 55 -4.28 14.15 -6.96
N MET A 56 -5.19 13.90 -6.03
CA MET A 56 -6.59 13.60 -6.38
C MET A 56 -7.21 14.73 -7.17
N GLN A 57 -7.10 15.98 -6.71
CA GLN A 57 -7.62 17.14 -7.41
C GLN A 57 -6.99 17.33 -8.81
N ALA A 58 -5.67 17.11 -8.93
CA ALA A 58 -4.98 17.17 -10.23
C ALA A 58 -5.47 16.08 -11.19
N ALA A 59 -5.87 14.92 -10.67
CA ALA A 59 -6.49 13.83 -11.43
C ALA A 59 -7.99 14.03 -11.69
N GLY A 60 -8.59 15.13 -11.21
CA GLY A 60 -10.03 15.41 -11.36
C GLY A 60 -10.92 14.62 -10.38
N GLU A 61 -10.35 14.10 -9.28
CA GLU A 61 -11.08 13.43 -8.21
C GLU A 61 -11.27 14.39 -7.01
N ASP A 62 -12.47 14.40 -6.41
CA ASP A 62 -12.71 15.14 -5.18
C ASP A 62 -12.38 14.25 -3.97
N PRO A 63 -11.36 14.57 -3.16
CA PRO A 63 -10.99 13.76 -1.99
C PRO A 63 -12.13 13.58 -0.99
N ARG A 64 -13.07 14.52 -0.92
CA ARG A 64 -14.21 14.47 0.02
C ARG A 64 -15.25 13.41 -0.33
N THR A 65 -15.15 12.82 -1.52
CA THR A 65 -16.06 11.78 -1.99
C THR A 65 -15.51 10.37 -1.78
N LEU A 66 -14.37 10.22 -1.09
CA LEU A 66 -13.85 8.92 -0.69
C LEU A 66 -14.76 8.29 0.37
N ASP A 67 -15.09 7.02 0.18
CA ASP A 67 -15.97 6.24 1.07
C ASP A 67 -15.18 5.33 2.03
N ALA A 68 -13.98 4.89 1.62
CA ALA A 68 -13.15 3.98 2.42
C ALA A 68 -11.69 4.02 2.01
N ILE A 69 -10.81 3.56 2.90
CA ILE A 69 -9.41 3.27 2.63
C ILE A 69 -9.19 1.77 2.85
N LEU A 70 -8.61 1.08 1.86
CA LEU A 70 -8.11 -0.29 1.99
C LEU A 70 -6.60 -0.23 2.19
N VAL A 71 -6.06 -1.01 3.11
CA VAL A 71 -4.62 -1.09 3.37
C VAL A 71 -4.10 -2.45 2.93
N THR A 72 -3.07 -2.46 2.07
CA THR A 72 -2.41 -3.67 1.60
C THR A 72 -1.52 -4.28 2.68
N HIS A 73 -0.70 -3.44 3.32
CA HIS A 73 0.20 -3.82 4.43
C HIS A 73 0.70 -2.56 5.18
N GLU A 74 1.47 -2.76 6.26
CA GLU A 74 1.82 -1.71 7.22
C GLU A 74 3.10 -0.91 6.91
N HIS A 75 3.75 -1.09 5.77
CA HIS A 75 4.96 -0.32 5.45
C HIS A 75 4.65 1.17 5.28
N GLN A 76 5.63 2.01 5.64
CA GLN A 76 5.45 3.45 5.72
C GLN A 76 4.96 4.08 4.42
N ASP A 77 5.46 3.62 3.30
CA ASP A 77 5.08 4.09 1.97
C ASP A 77 3.67 3.65 1.53
N HIS A 78 2.93 2.90 2.37
CA HIS A 78 1.53 2.56 2.19
C HIS A 78 0.60 3.23 3.20
N ILE A 79 1.13 3.70 4.34
CA ILE A 79 0.31 4.17 5.47
C ILE A 79 0.67 5.56 5.99
N GLN A 80 1.65 6.26 5.43
CA GLN A 80 2.17 7.54 5.94
C GLN A 80 1.07 8.60 6.17
N GLY A 81 0.11 8.70 5.26
CA GLY A 81 -1.00 9.65 5.34
C GLY A 81 -2.28 9.09 5.95
N LEU A 82 -2.31 7.81 6.31
CA LEU A 82 -3.50 7.04 6.64
C LEU A 82 -4.37 7.68 7.72
N SER A 83 -3.82 7.83 8.92
CA SER A 83 -4.60 8.29 10.07
C SER A 83 -5.09 9.73 9.91
N VAL A 84 -4.29 10.60 9.29
CA VAL A 84 -4.69 11.99 9.03
C VAL A 84 -5.79 12.05 7.97
N THR A 85 -5.68 11.26 6.91
CA THR A 85 -6.67 11.21 5.83
C THR A 85 -7.98 10.63 6.33
N ALA A 86 -7.95 9.48 7.00
CA ALA A 86 -9.15 8.83 7.53
C ALA A 86 -9.90 9.74 8.51
N ARG A 87 -9.20 10.36 9.49
CA ARG A 87 -9.82 11.30 10.44
C ARG A 87 -10.41 12.53 9.77
N LYS A 88 -9.69 13.10 8.79
CA LYS A 88 -10.15 14.32 8.10
C LYS A 88 -11.44 14.08 7.31
N LEU A 89 -11.59 12.89 6.76
CA LEU A 89 -12.74 12.49 5.95
C LEU A 89 -13.83 11.78 6.77
N GLY A 90 -13.52 11.27 7.96
CA GLY A 90 -14.43 10.50 8.78
C GLY A 90 -14.78 9.13 8.21
N ILE A 91 -13.91 8.54 7.37
CA ILE A 91 -14.18 7.31 6.63
C ILE A 91 -13.55 6.08 7.29
N PRO A 92 -14.11 4.87 7.07
CA PRO A 92 -13.57 3.62 7.59
C PRO A 92 -12.25 3.26 6.91
N VAL A 93 -11.40 2.53 7.67
CA VAL A 93 -10.17 1.92 7.18
C VAL A 93 -10.28 0.42 7.32
N TYR A 94 -9.98 -0.28 6.23
CA TYR A 94 -10.03 -1.74 6.12
C TYR A 94 -8.62 -2.31 6.18
N PHE A 95 -8.38 -3.28 7.07
CA PHE A 95 -7.10 -3.96 7.27
C PHE A 95 -7.30 -5.48 7.39
N THR A 96 -6.24 -6.26 7.22
CA THR A 96 -6.17 -7.52 7.96
C THR A 96 -5.86 -7.22 9.43
N GLU A 97 -6.28 -8.10 10.34
CA GLU A 97 -6.04 -7.88 11.78
C GLU A 97 -4.55 -7.82 12.13
N ALA A 98 -3.72 -8.62 11.43
CA ALA A 98 -2.29 -8.64 11.64
C ALA A 98 -1.61 -7.35 11.18
N THR A 99 -1.97 -6.83 10.00
CA THR A 99 -1.52 -5.53 9.48
C THR A 99 -1.90 -4.38 10.43
N HIS A 100 -3.15 -4.36 10.93
CA HIS A 100 -3.56 -3.33 11.89
C HIS A 100 -2.75 -3.40 13.18
N ARG A 101 -2.53 -4.61 13.75
CA ARG A 101 -1.71 -4.78 14.94
C ARG A 101 -0.25 -4.36 14.72
N ALA A 102 0.31 -4.63 13.55
CA ALA A 102 1.67 -4.23 13.21
C ALA A 102 1.77 -2.70 13.05
N TRP A 103 0.80 -2.08 12.37
CA TRP A 103 0.70 -0.62 12.26
C TRP A 103 0.57 0.06 13.63
N MET A 104 -0.30 -0.45 14.52
CA MET A 104 -0.46 0.07 15.88
C MET A 104 0.83 0.00 16.68
N ARG A 105 1.60 -1.10 16.57
CA ARG A 105 2.91 -1.23 17.23
C ARG A 105 3.93 -0.22 16.73
N TRP A 106 3.84 0.14 15.45
CA TRP A 106 4.77 1.08 14.83
C TRP A 106 4.46 2.54 15.17
N ILE A 107 3.16 2.91 15.20
CA ILE A 107 2.73 4.29 15.45
C ILE A 107 2.66 4.65 16.95
N THR A 108 2.52 3.65 17.84
CA THR A 108 2.48 3.87 19.28
C THR A 108 3.91 4.00 19.81
N PRO A 109 4.28 5.16 20.39
CA PRO A 109 5.61 5.33 20.96
C PRO A 109 5.87 4.27 22.04
N ARG A 110 6.85 3.41 21.84
CA ARG A 110 7.33 2.55 22.93
C ARG A 110 7.93 3.45 23.97
N LYS A 111 7.38 3.43 25.19
CA LYS A 111 8.03 4.07 26.35
C LYS A 111 9.39 3.37 26.50
N ARG A 112 10.48 4.03 26.12
CA ARG A 112 11.82 3.48 26.37
C ARG A 112 11.97 3.38 27.88
N MET A 113 11.99 2.16 28.37
CA MET A 113 12.24 1.90 29.77
C MET A 113 13.72 2.16 30.01
N THR A 114 14.03 3.01 30.98
CA THR A 114 15.45 3.20 31.40
C THR A 114 15.96 1.89 31.98
N TYR A 115 17.29 1.71 31.97
CA TYR A 115 17.92 0.53 32.58
C TYR A 115 17.53 0.38 34.07
N ALA A 116 17.36 1.48 34.77
CA ALA A 116 16.91 1.50 36.16
C ALA A 116 15.46 0.99 36.33
N GLU A 117 14.54 1.39 35.44
CA GLU A 117 13.16 0.90 35.41
C GLU A 117 13.10 -0.59 35.04
N TRP A 118 13.91 -1.02 34.09
CA TRP A 118 14.01 -2.44 33.66
C TRP A 118 14.56 -3.30 34.84
N LEU A 119 15.61 -2.86 35.53
CA LEU A 119 16.11 -3.55 36.72
C LEU A 119 15.08 -3.61 37.85
N ALA A 120 14.33 -2.54 38.07
CA ALA A 120 13.28 -2.51 39.08
C ALA A 120 12.18 -3.50 38.75
N GLN A 121 11.74 -3.57 37.48
CA GLN A 121 10.72 -4.50 37.00
C GLN A 121 11.19 -5.98 37.09
N ARG A 122 12.47 -6.23 36.74
CA ARG A 122 13.05 -7.59 36.86
C ARG A 122 13.17 -8.04 38.30
N LYS A 123 13.56 -7.14 39.22
CA LYS A 123 13.57 -7.42 40.65
C LYS A 123 12.19 -7.75 41.20
N GLN A 124 11.19 -6.97 40.81
CA GLN A 124 9.79 -7.18 41.20
C GLN A 124 9.23 -8.51 40.64
N GLN A 125 9.58 -8.89 39.40
CA GLN A 125 9.23 -10.19 38.82
C GLN A 125 9.93 -11.35 39.53
N ALA A 126 11.19 -11.20 39.87
CA ALA A 126 11.95 -12.23 40.60
C ALA A 126 11.40 -12.44 42.03
N GLU A 127 11.01 -11.35 42.72
CA GLU A 127 10.33 -11.42 44.02
C GLU A 127 8.96 -12.13 43.92
N MET A 128 8.19 -11.90 42.84
CA MET A 128 6.89 -12.54 42.63
C MET A 128 7.00 -14.03 42.25
N THR A 129 8.10 -14.46 41.63
CA THR A 129 8.26 -15.84 41.15
C THR A 129 9.04 -16.74 42.11
N ALA A 130 9.59 -16.19 43.19
CA ALA A 130 10.41 -16.89 44.20
C ALA A 130 11.51 -17.82 43.64
N ALA A 131 11.99 -17.58 42.43
CA ALA A 131 13.04 -18.35 41.80
C ALA A 131 14.41 -17.70 42.11
N PRO A 132 15.44 -18.46 42.55
CA PRO A 132 16.75 -17.90 42.81
C PRO A 132 17.40 -17.43 41.50
N LEU A 133 17.85 -16.19 41.46
CA LEU A 133 18.65 -15.64 40.36
C LEU A 133 19.98 -16.41 40.32
N ASN A 134 20.29 -17.01 39.16
CA ASN A 134 21.58 -17.62 38.91
C ASN A 134 22.62 -16.48 38.68
N PRO A 135 23.69 -16.34 39.49
CA PRO A 135 24.59 -15.19 39.43
C PRO A 135 25.66 -15.27 38.32
N GLU A 136 25.61 -16.25 37.41
CA GLU A 136 26.67 -16.50 36.43
C GLU A 136 26.36 -16.16 34.98
N MET A 137 25.39 -15.29 34.69
CA MET A 137 25.28 -14.71 33.35
C MET A 137 25.77 -13.25 33.38
N ASP A 138 26.94 -13.05 32.83
CA ASP A 138 27.55 -11.73 32.64
C ASP A 138 26.83 -11.04 31.46
N ASP A 139 25.79 -10.26 31.79
CA ASP A 139 24.94 -9.52 30.82
C ASP A 139 25.65 -8.27 30.23
N ARG A 140 27.00 -8.19 30.28
CA ARG A 140 27.77 -7.02 29.81
C ARG A 140 27.94 -6.98 28.30
N GLU A 141 27.81 -8.08 27.57
CA GLU A 141 28.03 -8.11 26.13
C GLU A 141 26.84 -7.60 25.28
N ALA A 142 25.69 -7.37 25.89
CA ALA A 142 24.49 -6.96 25.13
C ALA A 142 24.28 -5.43 25.02
N PHE A 143 25.15 -4.60 25.62
CA PHE A 143 24.92 -3.15 25.71
C PHE A 143 26.00 -2.26 25.10
N GLU A 144 27.03 -2.79 24.43
CA GLU A 144 28.13 -1.99 23.88
C GLU A 144 27.95 -1.48 22.46
N GLU A 145 26.87 -1.80 21.74
CA GLU A 145 26.70 -1.40 20.34
C GLU A 145 25.82 -0.16 20.07
N GLU A 146 25.34 0.57 21.08
CA GLU A 146 24.55 1.80 20.87
C GLU A 146 25.02 3.02 21.66
N GLN A 147 26.32 3.36 21.60
CA GLN A 147 26.79 4.67 22.08
C GLN A 147 27.63 5.38 21.02
N GLU A 148 26.98 5.90 19.98
CA GLU A 148 27.43 7.08 19.25
C GLU A 148 26.23 7.81 18.66
N SER A 149 25.65 8.75 19.43
CA SER A 149 24.89 9.86 18.87
C SER A 149 24.94 11.07 19.77
N GLU A 150 25.57 12.09 19.27
CA GLU A 150 25.88 13.42 19.73
C GLU A 150 24.91 14.03 20.76
N SER A 151 25.50 14.53 21.85
CA SER A 151 24.86 15.43 22.80
C SER A 151 24.72 16.83 22.18
N VAL A 152 23.51 17.23 21.81
CA VAL A 152 23.18 18.63 21.51
C VAL A 152 22.74 19.30 22.79
N GLU A 153 23.55 20.23 23.30
CA GLU A 153 23.18 21.13 24.39
C GLU A 153 22.06 22.08 23.94
N ILE A 154 20.87 21.90 24.48
CA ILE A 154 19.75 22.83 24.30
C ILE A 154 19.80 23.86 25.44
N ARG A 155 20.12 25.11 25.09
CA ARG A 155 20.00 26.26 25.99
C ARG A 155 18.54 26.43 26.40
N ALA A 156 18.31 26.47 27.71
CA ALA A 156 17.02 26.79 28.30
C ALA A 156 16.64 28.25 27.98
N GLY A 157 15.72 28.42 27.05
CA GLY A 157 14.97 29.65 26.81
C GLY A 157 13.59 29.52 27.46
N GLU A 158 13.18 30.52 28.23
CA GLU A 158 11.84 30.58 28.84
C GLU A 158 10.75 30.50 27.77
N ILE A 159 10.06 29.35 27.71
CA ILE A 159 8.90 29.19 26.86
C ILE A 159 7.67 29.47 27.71
N LYS A 160 6.95 30.55 27.40
CA LYS A 160 5.59 30.79 27.90
C LYS A 160 4.71 29.61 27.54
N ALA A 161 4.09 28.99 28.55
CA ALA A 161 3.12 27.94 28.37
C ALA A 161 1.88 28.47 27.63
N GLU A 162 1.85 28.33 26.32
CA GLU A 162 0.60 28.33 25.56
C GLU A 162 -0.08 26.98 25.86
N GLU A 163 -1.35 26.99 26.21
CA GLU A 163 -2.16 25.79 26.39
C GLU A 163 -2.13 24.96 25.09
N GLU A 164 -1.23 23.97 25.02
CA GLU A 164 -1.20 23.03 23.90
C GLU A 164 -2.53 22.24 23.89
N LYS A 165 -3.33 22.47 22.87
CA LYS A 165 -4.47 21.59 22.57
C LYS A 165 -3.94 20.15 22.54
N PRO A 166 -4.65 19.19 23.19
CA PRO A 166 -4.19 17.80 23.22
C PRO A 166 -3.94 17.31 21.79
N LYS A 167 -2.70 16.90 21.50
CA LYS A 167 -2.37 16.34 20.18
C LYS A 167 -3.24 15.12 19.97
N ALA A 168 -3.97 15.09 18.85
CA ALA A 168 -4.80 13.94 18.51
C ALA A 168 -3.94 12.67 18.49
N ASP A 169 -4.46 11.59 19.11
CA ASP A 169 -3.78 10.30 19.08
C ASP A 169 -3.49 9.89 17.63
N PRO A 170 -2.22 9.70 17.24
CA PRO A 170 -1.87 9.33 15.88
C PRO A 170 -2.46 7.97 15.47
N ALA A 171 -2.77 7.10 16.42
CA ALA A 171 -3.38 5.79 16.21
C ALA A 171 -4.92 5.83 16.12
N ALA A 172 -5.55 6.96 16.47
CA ALA A 172 -7.00 7.07 16.41
C ALA A 172 -7.51 7.06 14.95
N LEU A 173 -8.34 6.09 14.61
CA LEU A 173 -9.07 6.00 13.35
C LEU A 173 -10.58 6.19 13.61
N PRO A 174 -11.34 6.78 12.67
CA PRO A 174 -12.79 6.95 12.83
C PRO A 174 -13.53 5.62 12.98
N ARG A 175 -13.12 4.64 12.15
CA ARG A 175 -13.68 3.29 12.14
C ARG A 175 -12.66 2.32 11.53
N VAL A 176 -12.54 1.16 12.12
CA VAL A 176 -11.70 0.06 11.63
C VAL A 176 -12.59 -1.10 11.25
N GLU A 177 -12.39 -1.64 10.07
CA GLU A 177 -13.04 -2.85 9.56
C GLU A 177 -11.98 -3.90 9.26
N TYR A 178 -12.26 -5.15 9.56
CA TYR A 178 -11.33 -6.25 9.29
C TYR A 178 -11.82 -7.12 8.15
N PHE A 179 -10.87 -7.60 7.36
CA PHE A 179 -11.08 -8.61 6.34
C PHE A 179 -10.01 -9.69 6.43
N SER A 180 -10.26 -10.83 5.78
CA SER A 180 -9.30 -11.93 5.64
C SER A 180 -8.93 -12.13 4.18
N ALA A 181 -7.64 -12.44 3.91
CA ALA A 181 -7.22 -12.83 2.57
C ALA A 181 -8.00 -14.09 2.11
N GLY A 182 -8.50 -14.06 0.87
CA GLY A 182 -9.30 -15.14 0.29
C GLY A 182 -10.81 -14.99 0.47
N GLU A 183 -11.30 -14.14 1.36
CA GLU A 183 -12.72 -13.86 1.59
C GLU A 183 -13.11 -12.51 0.96
N ALA A 184 -14.09 -12.53 0.05
CA ALA A 184 -14.57 -11.31 -0.58
C ALA A 184 -15.52 -10.54 0.35
N PHE A 185 -15.45 -9.22 0.30
CA PHE A 185 -16.38 -8.31 0.99
C PHE A 185 -16.78 -7.16 0.05
N SER A 186 -17.70 -6.31 0.49
CA SER A 186 -18.17 -5.18 -0.32
C SER A 186 -17.99 -3.85 0.40
N VAL A 187 -17.59 -2.84 -0.35
CA VAL A 187 -17.64 -1.44 0.04
C VAL A 187 -18.55 -0.75 -0.96
N GLY A 188 -19.73 -0.36 -0.51
CA GLY A 188 -20.78 0.15 -1.41
C GLY A 188 -21.13 -0.87 -2.50
N ASP A 189 -20.93 -0.50 -3.76
CA ASP A 189 -21.15 -1.35 -4.94
C ASP A 189 -19.88 -1.96 -5.52
N ILE A 190 -18.75 -1.81 -4.84
CA ILE A 190 -17.48 -2.43 -5.22
C ILE A 190 -17.28 -3.70 -4.38
N THR A 191 -17.14 -4.84 -5.03
CA THR A 191 -16.71 -6.09 -4.40
C THR A 191 -15.19 -6.12 -4.36
N VAL A 192 -14.64 -6.39 -3.18
CA VAL A 192 -13.20 -6.46 -2.89
C VAL A 192 -12.83 -7.90 -2.59
N SER A 193 -11.92 -8.47 -3.37
CA SER A 193 -11.39 -9.82 -3.21
C SER A 193 -9.90 -9.74 -2.86
N PRO A 194 -9.52 -9.75 -1.57
CA PRO A 194 -8.13 -9.74 -1.14
C PRO A 194 -7.49 -11.11 -1.36
N PHE A 195 -6.19 -11.12 -1.70
CA PHE A 195 -5.39 -12.34 -1.81
C PHE A 195 -3.98 -12.11 -1.23
N THR A 196 -3.43 -13.12 -0.57
CA THR A 196 -2.09 -13.04 0.01
C THR A 196 -1.02 -12.86 -1.06
N ILE A 197 -0.03 -12.02 -0.78
CA ILE A 197 1.18 -11.84 -1.59
C ILE A 197 2.43 -12.12 -0.73
N PRO A 198 3.53 -12.60 -1.33
CA PRO A 198 4.77 -12.87 -0.60
C PRO A 198 5.58 -11.57 -0.41
N HIS A 199 5.47 -10.94 0.76
CA HIS A 199 6.21 -9.74 1.14
C HIS A 199 6.62 -9.78 2.62
N ASP A 200 7.63 -9.01 3.00
CA ASP A 200 8.16 -8.94 4.37
C ASP A 200 7.32 -8.02 5.28
N ALA A 201 6.03 -8.28 5.32
CA ALA A 201 5.04 -7.57 6.14
C ALA A 201 4.22 -8.57 6.98
N ALA A 202 3.37 -8.07 7.89
CA ALA A 202 2.65 -8.92 8.84
C ALA A 202 1.61 -9.83 8.18
N ASP A 203 0.87 -9.32 7.20
CA ASP A 203 -0.14 -10.07 6.43
C ASP A 203 -0.47 -9.30 5.14
N PRO A 204 0.49 -9.27 4.20
CA PRO A 204 0.39 -8.46 2.99
C PRO A 204 -0.58 -9.05 1.98
N VAL A 205 -1.40 -8.18 1.37
CA VAL A 205 -2.41 -8.58 0.40
C VAL A 205 -2.37 -7.73 -0.88
N GLY A 206 -2.67 -8.39 -2.00
CA GLY A 206 -3.15 -7.73 -3.21
C GLY A 206 -4.68 -7.74 -3.25
N PHE A 207 -5.27 -6.98 -4.16
CA PHE A 207 -6.71 -6.88 -4.32
C PHE A 207 -7.16 -7.13 -5.75
N VAL A 208 -8.34 -7.75 -5.89
CA VAL A 208 -9.16 -7.63 -7.10
C VAL A 208 -10.43 -6.88 -6.71
N LEU A 209 -10.68 -5.76 -7.39
CA LEU A 209 -11.85 -4.91 -7.21
C LEU A 209 -12.81 -5.11 -8.39
N GLU A 210 -14.06 -5.42 -8.10
CA GLU A 210 -15.06 -5.68 -9.12
C GLU A 210 -16.27 -4.76 -8.95
N THR A 211 -16.63 -4.06 -10.00
CA THR A 211 -17.83 -3.22 -10.04
C THR A 211 -18.26 -2.97 -11.47
N GLU A 212 -19.57 -2.86 -11.72
CA GLU A 212 -20.14 -2.50 -13.03
C GLU A 212 -19.64 -3.38 -14.20
N GLY A 213 -19.27 -4.63 -13.92
CA GLY A 213 -18.73 -5.58 -14.92
C GLY A 213 -17.23 -5.40 -15.21
N VAL A 214 -16.54 -4.52 -14.51
CA VAL A 214 -15.10 -4.27 -14.63
C VAL A 214 -14.37 -4.92 -13.46
N ARG A 215 -13.22 -5.55 -13.76
CA ARG A 215 -12.30 -6.15 -12.79
C ARG A 215 -10.96 -5.41 -12.83
N ILE A 216 -10.47 -4.98 -11.68
CA ILE A 216 -9.18 -4.29 -11.51
C ILE A 216 -8.33 -5.10 -10.53
N GLY A 217 -7.18 -5.60 -10.98
CA GLY A 217 -6.21 -6.33 -10.16
C GLY A 217 -5.08 -5.42 -9.72
N LEU A 218 -4.73 -5.48 -8.43
CA LEU A 218 -3.64 -4.72 -7.82
C LEU A 218 -2.69 -5.70 -7.14
N ALA A 219 -1.46 -5.82 -7.65
CA ALA A 219 -0.42 -6.73 -7.17
C ALA A 219 0.94 -6.02 -7.18
N THR A 220 1.24 -5.32 -6.11
CA THR A 220 2.53 -4.67 -5.83
C THR A 220 3.11 -5.22 -4.55
N ASP A 221 4.40 -5.03 -4.33
CA ASP A 221 5.11 -5.47 -3.14
C ASP A 221 5.10 -7.00 -2.99
N LEU A 222 5.62 -7.68 -4.00
CA LEU A 222 5.72 -9.12 -3.99
C LEU A 222 7.08 -9.62 -4.51
N GLY A 223 7.73 -10.50 -3.76
CA GLY A 223 9.05 -11.04 -4.15
C GLY A 223 9.00 -12.01 -5.32
N TYR A 224 7.84 -12.59 -5.62
CA TYR A 224 7.56 -13.41 -6.80
C TYR A 224 6.05 -13.52 -7.02
N MET A 225 5.62 -13.90 -8.23
CA MET A 225 4.20 -14.13 -8.53
C MET A 225 3.80 -15.58 -8.17
N PRO A 226 3.07 -15.82 -7.06
CA PRO A 226 2.61 -17.17 -6.74
C PRO A 226 1.42 -17.58 -7.60
N ALA A 227 1.25 -18.87 -7.82
CA ALA A 227 0.21 -19.42 -8.69
C ALA A 227 -1.22 -18.97 -8.28
N HIS A 228 -1.51 -18.92 -6.98
CA HIS A 228 -2.83 -18.47 -6.49
C HIS A 228 -3.09 -16.99 -6.80
N ALA A 229 -2.09 -16.10 -6.69
CA ALA A 229 -2.21 -14.70 -7.05
C ALA A 229 -2.42 -14.55 -8.57
N SER A 230 -1.63 -15.26 -9.38
CA SER A 230 -1.81 -15.33 -10.84
C SER A 230 -3.23 -15.76 -11.21
N MET A 231 -3.80 -16.76 -10.53
CA MET A 231 -5.19 -17.20 -10.76
C MET A 231 -6.22 -16.13 -10.39
N ARG A 232 -6.01 -15.35 -9.33
CA ARG A 232 -6.90 -14.26 -8.90
C ARG A 232 -6.91 -13.12 -9.91
N LEU A 233 -5.79 -12.83 -10.54
CA LEU A 233 -5.62 -11.74 -11.51
C LEU A 233 -6.20 -12.06 -12.90
N ARG A 234 -6.66 -13.28 -13.15
CA ARG A 234 -7.31 -13.64 -14.42
C ARG A 234 -8.61 -12.89 -14.64
N GLY A 235 -8.86 -12.52 -15.88
CA GLY A 235 -10.07 -11.80 -16.30
C GLY A 235 -10.09 -10.33 -15.85
N CYS A 236 -8.99 -9.77 -15.35
CA CYS A 236 -8.93 -8.36 -15.04
C CYS A 236 -8.90 -7.51 -16.32
N ASN A 237 -9.68 -6.43 -16.33
CA ASN A 237 -9.68 -5.42 -17.39
C ASN A 237 -8.53 -4.44 -17.24
N VAL A 238 -8.10 -4.20 -15.99
CA VAL A 238 -6.90 -3.44 -15.64
C VAL A 238 -6.06 -4.25 -14.67
N LEU A 239 -4.76 -4.31 -14.91
CA LEU A 239 -3.80 -4.98 -14.05
C LEU A 239 -2.73 -3.98 -13.62
N VAL A 240 -2.64 -3.68 -12.32
CA VAL A 240 -1.52 -2.96 -11.72
C VAL A 240 -0.55 -4.00 -11.20
N LEU A 241 0.63 -4.06 -11.80
CA LEU A 241 1.64 -5.08 -11.55
C LEU A 241 2.96 -4.43 -11.14
N GLU A 242 3.59 -4.97 -10.10
CA GLU A 242 4.93 -4.54 -9.73
C GLU A 242 5.94 -4.82 -10.84
N SER A 243 6.84 -3.86 -11.06
CA SER A 243 8.04 -3.98 -11.89
C SER A 243 9.14 -3.13 -11.23
N ASN A 244 9.66 -3.62 -10.08
CA ASN A 244 10.39 -2.79 -9.14
C ASN A 244 11.79 -2.45 -9.63
N HIS A 245 12.57 -3.44 -10.08
CA HIS A 245 13.97 -3.22 -10.36
C HIS A 245 14.45 -4.01 -11.60
N ASP A 246 15.42 -3.44 -12.27
CA ASP A 246 16.30 -4.13 -13.20
C ASP A 246 17.40 -4.86 -12.42
N LEU A 247 17.69 -6.12 -12.77
CA LEU A 247 18.63 -6.96 -12.01
C LEU A 247 20.06 -6.45 -12.10
N GLU A 248 20.48 -5.91 -13.25
CA GLU A 248 21.83 -5.37 -13.44
C GLU A 248 21.99 -4.05 -12.68
N MET A 249 20.99 -3.15 -12.80
CA MET A 249 21.00 -1.89 -12.07
C MET A 249 20.99 -2.12 -10.55
N LEU A 250 20.22 -3.09 -10.06
CA LEU A 250 20.22 -3.42 -8.63
C LEU A 250 21.57 -3.99 -8.19
N ARG A 251 22.17 -4.92 -9.00
CA ARG A 251 23.48 -5.50 -8.71
C ARG A 251 24.57 -4.43 -8.59
N ASP A 252 24.60 -3.50 -9.52
CA ASP A 252 25.65 -2.49 -9.66
C ASP A 252 25.30 -1.16 -8.96
N GLY A 253 24.04 -1.01 -8.51
CA GLY A 253 23.49 0.18 -7.90
C GLY A 253 24.05 0.50 -6.50
N PRO A 254 23.62 1.64 -5.92
CA PRO A 254 24.22 2.20 -4.70
C PRO A 254 23.83 1.49 -3.41
N TYR A 255 22.85 0.58 -3.43
CA TYR A 255 22.34 -0.05 -2.21
C TYR A 255 23.38 -0.96 -1.55
N PRO A 256 23.46 -0.98 -0.20
CA PRO A 256 24.25 -1.97 0.53
C PRO A 256 23.83 -3.39 0.16
N TRP A 257 24.77 -4.34 0.24
CA TRP A 257 24.52 -5.73 -0.14
C TRP A 257 23.35 -6.37 0.59
N SER A 258 23.18 -6.09 1.88
CA SER A 258 22.04 -6.56 2.69
C SER A 258 20.69 -6.08 2.14
N VAL A 259 20.61 -4.83 1.68
CA VAL A 259 19.41 -4.27 1.05
C VAL A 259 19.15 -4.95 -0.29
N LYS A 260 20.20 -5.15 -1.12
CA LYS A 260 20.08 -5.87 -2.40
C LYS A 260 19.54 -7.29 -2.21
N GLN A 261 20.11 -8.01 -1.22
CA GLN A 261 19.63 -9.37 -0.87
C GLN A 261 18.15 -9.37 -0.42
N ARG A 262 17.73 -8.40 0.38
CA ARG A 262 16.33 -8.24 0.79
C ARG A 262 15.43 -8.01 -0.42
N VAL A 263 15.78 -7.05 -1.29
CA VAL A 263 15.01 -6.70 -2.49
C VAL A 263 14.86 -7.92 -3.42
N MET A 264 15.94 -8.70 -3.65
CA MET A 264 15.93 -9.90 -4.49
C MET A 264 15.34 -11.15 -3.81
N SER A 265 14.95 -11.07 -2.54
CA SER A 265 14.44 -12.23 -1.81
C SER A 265 13.03 -12.61 -2.24
N ARG A 266 12.58 -13.81 -1.85
CA ARG A 266 11.21 -14.29 -2.09
C ARG A 266 10.12 -13.46 -1.39
N VAL A 267 10.49 -12.57 -0.50
CA VAL A 267 9.60 -11.64 0.21
C VAL A 267 10.01 -10.18 -0.06
N GLY A 268 10.87 -9.94 -1.04
CA GLY A 268 11.28 -8.62 -1.49
C GLY A 268 10.33 -8.04 -2.53
N HIS A 269 10.88 -7.71 -3.71
CA HIS A 269 10.13 -7.05 -4.80
C HIS A 269 10.32 -7.77 -6.14
N LEU A 270 9.33 -7.67 -7.00
CA LEU A 270 9.30 -8.28 -8.32
C LEU A 270 10.22 -7.51 -9.28
N SER A 271 11.20 -8.20 -9.88
CA SER A 271 12.07 -7.60 -10.91
C SER A 271 11.30 -7.39 -12.22
N ASN A 272 11.86 -6.58 -13.13
CA ASN A 272 11.33 -6.43 -14.49
C ASN A 272 11.25 -7.79 -15.21
N ASP A 273 12.26 -8.65 -15.03
CA ASP A 273 12.28 -9.99 -15.66
C ASP A 273 11.20 -10.90 -15.10
N ALA A 274 10.99 -10.88 -13.79
CA ALA A 274 9.95 -11.71 -13.13
C ALA A 274 8.53 -11.22 -13.48
N ALA A 275 8.33 -9.91 -13.63
CA ALA A 275 7.09 -9.34 -14.15
C ALA A 275 6.85 -9.76 -15.60
N ALA A 276 7.89 -9.72 -16.44
CA ALA A 276 7.86 -10.18 -17.84
C ALA A 276 7.55 -11.67 -17.93
N GLU A 277 8.21 -12.51 -17.11
CA GLU A 277 7.95 -13.96 -17.04
C GLU A 277 6.49 -14.26 -16.70
N PHE A 278 5.89 -13.54 -15.75
CA PHE A 278 4.46 -13.66 -15.46
C PHE A 278 3.59 -13.27 -16.65
N LEU A 279 3.89 -12.16 -17.31
CA LEU A 279 3.14 -11.69 -18.49
C LEU A 279 3.24 -12.65 -19.67
N GLU A 280 4.38 -13.28 -19.87
CA GLU A 280 4.61 -14.24 -20.97
C GLU A 280 3.93 -15.59 -20.70
N ASN A 281 4.07 -16.14 -19.49
CA ASN A 281 3.78 -17.54 -19.21
C ASN A 281 2.47 -17.81 -18.43
N SER A 282 1.95 -16.82 -17.69
CA SER A 282 0.86 -17.04 -16.72
C SER A 282 -0.31 -16.08 -16.87
N TYR A 283 -0.09 -14.94 -17.50
CA TYR A 283 -1.12 -13.95 -17.76
C TYR A 283 -2.05 -14.41 -18.88
N ASP A 284 -3.35 -14.11 -18.77
CA ASP A 284 -4.38 -14.58 -19.71
C ASP A 284 -4.62 -13.67 -20.92
N GLY A 285 -3.91 -12.55 -21.03
CA GLY A 285 -3.99 -11.63 -22.15
C GLY A 285 -5.22 -10.71 -22.18
N GLN A 286 -6.07 -10.70 -21.14
CA GLN A 286 -7.38 -10.03 -21.20
C GLN A 286 -7.39 -8.57 -20.77
N ALA A 287 -6.41 -8.08 -20.04
CA ALA A 287 -6.38 -6.70 -19.55
C ALA A 287 -6.24 -5.70 -20.71
N ALA A 288 -7.15 -4.74 -20.79
CA ALA A 288 -7.03 -3.62 -21.71
C ALA A 288 -5.83 -2.72 -21.33
N TYR A 289 -5.54 -2.63 -20.03
CA TYR A 289 -4.45 -1.84 -19.50
C TYR A 289 -3.61 -2.65 -18.51
N ILE A 290 -2.29 -2.61 -18.70
CA ILE A 290 -1.29 -3.10 -17.74
C ILE A 290 -0.52 -1.90 -17.24
N VAL A 291 -0.61 -1.61 -15.95
CA VAL A 291 0.09 -0.51 -15.28
C VAL A 291 1.29 -1.11 -14.56
N LEU A 292 2.50 -0.84 -15.05
CA LEU A 292 3.71 -1.18 -14.32
C LEU A 292 3.90 -0.18 -13.19
N ALA A 293 4.04 -0.68 -11.98
CA ALA A 293 3.97 0.09 -10.75
C ALA A 293 5.14 -0.25 -9.82
N HIS A 294 5.31 0.56 -8.79
CA HIS A 294 6.31 0.39 -7.73
C HIS A 294 7.76 0.31 -8.25
N LEU A 295 8.07 1.14 -9.27
CA LEU A 295 9.41 1.21 -9.85
C LEU A 295 10.39 1.85 -8.87
N SER A 296 11.56 1.23 -8.70
CA SER A 296 12.66 1.78 -7.89
C SER A 296 13.29 2.98 -8.61
N GLU A 297 13.42 4.10 -7.91
CA GLU A 297 14.08 5.30 -8.45
C GLU A 297 15.59 5.10 -8.70
N SER A 298 16.23 4.23 -7.92
CA SER A 298 17.68 4.04 -7.97
C SER A 298 18.13 2.80 -8.77
N ASN A 299 17.24 1.83 -8.93
CA ASN A 299 17.59 0.53 -9.50
C ASN A 299 16.66 0.12 -10.65
N ASN A 300 16.00 1.09 -11.28
CA ASN A 300 15.17 0.87 -12.46
C ASN A 300 15.15 2.10 -13.36
N LEU A 301 14.82 1.89 -14.61
CA LEU A 301 14.40 2.93 -15.55
C LEU A 301 13.03 2.54 -16.10
N PRO A 302 12.08 3.50 -16.17
CA PRO A 302 10.73 3.24 -16.70
C PRO A 302 10.75 2.57 -18.08
N GLU A 303 11.73 2.93 -18.91
CA GLU A 303 11.93 2.37 -20.26
C GLU A 303 12.30 0.88 -20.21
N LEU A 304 13.16 0.46 -19.26
CA LEU A 304 13.55 -0.95 -19.11
C LEU A 304 12.37 -1.81 -18.69
N ALA A 305 11.58 -1.34 -17.70
CA ALA A 305 10.36 -2.00 -17.28
C ALA A 305 9.38 -2.15 -18.45
N ARG A 306 9.18 -1.08 -19.23
CA ARG A 306 8.30 -1.10 -20.42
C ARG A 306 8.80 -2.09 -21.46
N ILE A 307 10.07 -2.04 -21.83
CA ILE A 307 10.67 -2.92 -22.85
C ILE A 307 10.54 -4.40 -22.44
N ALA A 308 10.77 -4.73 -21.17
CA ALA A 308 10.62 -6.08 -20.65
C ALA A 308 9.17 -6.59 -20.82
N ALA A 309 8.19 -5.77 -20.41
CA ALA A 309 6.77 -6.11 -20.53
C ALA A 309 6.30 -6.18 -22.00
N GLU A 310 6.70 -5.24 -22.86
CA GLU A 310 6.35 -5.25 -24.30
C GLU A 310 6.92 -6.48 -25.01
N ARG A 311 8.15 -6.88 -24.67
CA ARG A 311 8.78 -8.10 -25.22
C ARG A 311 8.02 -9.35 -24.79
N ALA A 312 7.64 -9.45 -23.53
CA ALA A 312 6.87 -10.57 -22.99
C ALA A 312 5.49 -10.70 -23.65
N LEU A 313 4.84 -9.58 -23.94
CA LEU A 313 3.52 -9.56 -24.61
C LEU A 313 3.63 -9.71 -26.14
N GLY A 314 4.80 -9.48 -26.75
CA GLY A 314 4.98 -9.44 -28.20
C GLY A 314 4.61 -10.73 -28.94
N GLY A 315 4.63 -11.88 -28.27
CA GLY A 315 4.13 -13.16 -28.77
C GLY A 315 2.64 -13.37 -28.63
N SER A 316 1.94 -12.55 -27.80
CA SER A 316 0.54 -12.72 -27.42
C SER A 316 -0.31 -11.46 -27.63
N MET A 317 0.23 -10.41 -28.26
CA MET A 317 -0.45 -9.13 -28.44
C MET A 317 -1.78 -9.30 -29.18
N ASN A 318 -2.86 -9.13 -28.43
CA ASN A 318 -4.17 -8.94 -29.00
C ASN A 318 -4.27 -7.50 -29.51
N LEU A 319 -4.60 -7.26 -30.77
CA LEU A 319 -4.68 -5.94 -31.41
C LEU A 319 -5.59 -4.92 -30.69
N LEU A 320 -6.38 -5.37 -29.71
CA LEU A 320 -7.39 -4.57 -28.98
C LEU A 320 -7.11 -4.45 -27.48
N ALA A 321 -6.04 -5.03 -26.95
CA ALA A 321 -5.76 -5.07 -25.51
C ALA A 321 -4.28 -4.80 -25.18
N ASN A 322 -3.95 -4.72 -23.90
CA ASN A 322 -2.57 -4.64 -23.38
C ASN A 322 -1.87 -3.30 -23.62
N LYS A 323 -2.55 -2.18 -23.44
CA LYS A 323 -1.87 -0.88 -23.36
C LYS A 323 -1.02 -0.84 -22.08
N ILE A 324 0.30 -0.77 -22.24
CA ILE A 324 1.22 -0.64 -21.09
C ILE A 324 1.32 0.83 -20.67
N LEU A 325 1.07 1.08 -19.39
CA LEU A 325 1.22 2.36 -18.72
C LEU A 325 2.25 2.23 -17.62
N LEU A 326 2.84 3.35 -17.22
CA LEU A 326 3.82 3.44 -16.14
C LEU A 326 3.26 4.35 -15.04
N ALA A 327 3.21 3.84 -13.82
CA ALA A 327 2.91 4.63 -12.65
C ALA A 327 4.21 5.18 -12.06
N THR A 328 4.21 6.46 -11.68
CA THR A 328 5.39 7.15 -11.16
C THR A 328 5.22 7.59 -9.72
N GLN A 329 6.34 7.85 -9.05
CA GLN A 329 6.35 8.33 -7.67
C GLN A 329 5.84 9.78 -7.57
N ASP A 330 6.17 10.64 -8.54
CA ASP A 330 6.09 12.10 -8.37
C ASP A 330 4.78 12.71 -8.84
N ALA A 331 4.04 12.04 -9.70
CA ALA A 331 2.81 12.55 -10.29
C ALA A 331 1.74 11.48 -10.43
N PRO A 332 0.44 11.85 -10.33
CA PRO A 332 -0.64 10.95 -10.68
C PRO A 332 -0.58 10.59 -12.17
N MET A 333 -0.86 9.33 -12.48
CA MET A 333 -1.04 8.92 -13.87
C MET A 333 -2.36 9.46 -14.44
N GLU A 334 -2.46 9.49 -15.76
CA GLU A 334 -3.74 9.73 -16.41
C GLU A 334 -4.76 8.65 -15.99
N SER A 335 -5.98 9.08 -15.66
CA SER A 335 -7.01 8.16 -15.20
C SER A 335 -7.44 7.21 -16.30
N ILE A 336 -7.53 5.92 -15.99
CA ILE A 336 -8.14 4.92 -16.84
C ILE A 336 -9.65 4.96 -16.60
N THR A 337 -10.42 5.08 -17.67
CA THR A 337 -11.89 5.04 -17.63
C THR A 337 -12.38 3.85 -18.49
N LEU A 338 -13.29 3.04 -17.94
CA LEU A 338 -13.83 1.81 -18.51
C LEU A 338 -15.35 1.80 -18.50
#